data_07090c60604e596e5e17823050a116b5
#
_entry.id   07090c60604e596e5e17823050a116b5
#
_cell.length_a   1.000
_cell.length_b   1.000
_cell.length_c   1.000
_cell.angle_alpha   90.00
_cell.angle_beta   90.00
_cell.angle_gamma   90.00
#
_symmetry.space_group_name_H-M   'P 1'
#
loop_
_entity.id
_entity.type
_entity.pdbx_description
1 polymer ?
#
loop_
_entity_poly.entity_id
_entity_poly.type
_entity_poly.pdbx_seq_one_letter_code
_entity_poly.pdbx_strand_id
1 'polypeptide(L)'
;MTTTFAPDDPVVTGIGVVSPRGSAAGTPWFDYRTELGRRGYKYFPPACHYLLAAARRAVADAGGPPNCASSLRSAAVGTNSAGSVWHSEMDRTIVGAGAHELSPMTATFFSINLVAGQLAIEHELTAFTLTFTSPHVAGVEALHVGALSLTPERARWMLVGATEGPVDEDEPGAARSEEGSVVLVVEPAGLAAARGAGWYGRCASVSGFLPPDEADSDRAGELLGRLGVRDAAVPVGVVVDDSRVGRAVRRALGPETAVVAARSGCLEPMVQVAAGLMDGPPVSLCVAASSAGNIVVTRIERTLPVS
;
A
#
# COMPACT_ATOMS: atom_id res chain seq x y z
N MET A 1 -16.31 -12.03 -21.67
CA MET A 1 -16.45 -13.14 -20.70
C MET A 1 -16.41 -12.52 -19.32
N THR A 2 -17.46 -12.62 -18.55
CA THR A 2 -17.50 -12.13 -17.16
C THR A 2 -16.60 -13.07 -16.35
N THR A 3 -15.52 -12.57 -15.77
CA THR A 3 -14.65 -13.36 -14.90
C THR A 3 -15.45 -13.74 -13.66
N THR A 4 -15.78 -15.01 -13.50
CA THR A 4 -16.48 -15.52 -12.32
C THR A 4 -15.43 -15.95 -11.30
N PHE A 5 -15.38 -15.27 -10.15
CA PHE A 5 -14.53 -15.65 -9.04
C PHE A 5 -15.22 -16.70 -8.17
N ALA A 6 -14.42 -17.59 -7.54
CA ALA A 6 -14.93 -18.50 -6.53
C ALA A 6 -15.40 -17.72 -5.27
N PRO A 7 -16.38 -18.25 -4.49
CA PRO A 7 -16.91 -17.53 -3.33
C PRO A 7 -15.85 -17.10 -2.30
N ASP A 8 -14.76 -17.85 -2.16
CA ASP A 8 -13.67 -17.56 -1.22
C ASP A 8 -12.52 -16.74 -1.85
N ASP A 9 -12.58 -16.46 -3.17
CA ASP A 9 -11.57 -15.63 -3.82
C ASP A 9 -11.59 -14.21 -3.24
N PRO A 10 -10.43 -13.64 -2.87
CA PRO A 10 -10.33 -12.26 -2.43
C PRO A 10 -10.59 -11.31 -3.60
N VAL A 11 -11.58 -10.43 -3.46
CA VAL A 11 -11.90 -9.38 -4.42
C VAL A 11 -11.76 -8.01 -3.80
N VAL A 12 -11.45 -7.01 -4.61
CA VAL A 12 -11.36 -5.60 -4.21
C VAL A 12 -12.71 -4.94 -4.46
N THR A 13 -13.41 -4.55 -3.39
CA THR A 13 -14.74 -3.95 -3.46
C THR A 13 -14.74 -2.44 -3.30
N GLY A 14 -13.64 -1.85 -2.81
CA GLY A 14 -13.50 -0.41 -2.69
C GLY A 14 -12.07 0.05 -2.81
N ILE A 15 -11.88 1.23 -3.39
CA ILE A 15 -10.58 1.87 -3.62
C ILE A 15 -10.64 3.31 -3.10
N GLY A 16 -9.69 3.69 -2.25
CA GLY A 16 -9.52 5.06 -1.79
C GLY A 16 -8.09 5.53 -2.04
N VAL A 17 -7.95 6.65 -2.70
CA VAL A 17 -6.66 7.27 -3.02
C VAL A 17 -6.62 8.70 -2.51
N VAL A 18 -5.55 9.04 -1.80
CA VAL A 18 -5.21 10.39 -1.35
C VAL A 18 -3.79 10.67 -1.84
N SER A 19 -3.63 11.61 -2.74
CA SER A 19 -2.36 11.87 -3.40
C SER A 19 -2.26 13.34 -3.84
N PRO A 20 -1.07 13.96 -3.80
CA PRO A 20 -0.84 15.31 -4.33
C PRO A 20 -0.89 15.36 -5.87
N ARG A 21 -1.03 14.24 -6.57
CA ARG A 21 -1.08 14.18 -8.04
C ARG A 21 -2.23 15.03 -8.57
N GLY A 22 -1.92 15.96 -9.45
CA GLY A 22 -2.89 16.90 -10.03
C GLY A 22 -3.10 18.18 -9.22
N SER A 23 -2.47 18.34 -8.06
CA SER A 23 -2.49 19.58 -7.30
C SER A 23 -1.51 20.60 -7.88
N ALA A 24 -1.89 21.88 -7.85
CA ALA A 24 -1.00 22.95 -8.28
C ALA A 24 0.20 23.09 -7.33
N ALA A 25 1.40 23.31 -7.88
CA ALA A 25 2.60 23.51 -7.08
C ALA A 25 2.43 24.70 -6.11
N GLY A 26 2.82 24.50 -4.85
CA GLY A 26 2.75 25.55 -3.82
C GLY A 26 1.39 25.73 -3.14
N THR A 27 0.36 24.97 -3.53
CA THR A 27 -0.93 24.98 -2.82
C THR A 27 -0.97 23.80 -1.83
N PRO A 28 -1.45 24.02 -0.59
CA PRO A 28 -1.71 22.91 0.32
C PRO A 28 -2.68 21.94 -0.34
N TRP A 29 -2.22 20.76 -0.65
CA TRP A 29 -2.98 19.75 -1.41
C TRP A 29 -3.92 18.91 -0.54
N PHE A 30 -3.73 18.95 0.78
CA PHE A 30 -4.51 18.19 1.74
C PHE A 30 -4.78 19.00 3.00
N ASP A 31 -6.03 19.01 3.45
CA ASP A 31 -6.43 19.55 4.76
C ASP A 31 -7.23 18.49 5.52
N TYR A 32 -6.63 17.95 6.59
CA TYR A 32 -7.27 16.91 7.41
C TYR A 32 -8.57 17.39 8.05
N ARG A 33 -8.72 18.70 8.32
CA ARG A 33 -9.96 19.23 8.94
C ARG A 33 -11.16 19.10 8.02
N THR A 34 -10.92 19.26 6.73
CA THR A 34 -11.94 19.08 5.69
C THR A 34 -12.21 17.58 5.45
N GLU A 35 -11.17 16.77 5.37
CA GLU A 35 -11.28 15.35 5.02
C GLU A 35 -11.75 14.47 6.21
N LEU A 36 -11.26 14.75 7.43
CA LEU A 36 -11.50 13.91 8.60
C LEU A 36 -12.39 14.59 9.65
N GLY A 37 -12.39 15.92 9.69
CA GLY A 37 -13.11 16.72 10.68
C GLY A 37 -12.17 17.45 11.64
N ARG A 38 -12.75 18.36 12.44
CA ARG A 38 -11.97 19.30 13.25
C ARG A 38 -11.43 18.73 14.57
N ARG A 39 -11.95 17.61 15.05
CA ARG A 39 -11.63 17.07 16.39
C ARG A 39 -11.04 15.67 16.28
N GLY A 40 -10.06 15.36 17.13
CA GLY A 40 -9.47 14.03 17.26
C GLY A 40 -8.20 13.81 16.45
N TYR A 41 -7.92 14.60 15.40
CA TYR A 41 -6.84 14.31 14.45
C TYR A 41 -5.63 15.23 14.53
N LYS A 42 -5.72 16.35 15.28
CA LYS A 42 -4.69 17.42 15.30
C LYS A 42 -3.25 16.93 15.53
N TYR A 43 -3.09 15.90 16.32
CA TYR A 43 -1.77 15.42 16.74
C TYR A 43 -1.27 14.21 15.96
N PHE A 44 -1.98 13.78 14.93
CA PHE A 44 -1.54 12.67 14.11
C PHE A 44 -0.54 13.12 13.05
N PRO A 45 0.45 12.28 12.71
CA PRO A 45 1.37 12.55 11.61
C PRO A 45 0.61 12.61 10.28
N PRO A 46 1.13 13.35 9.28
CA PRO A 46 0.49 13.49 7.96
C PRO A 46 0.11 12.15 7.32
N ALA A 47 1.00 11.14 7.36
CA ALA A 47 0.72 9.80 6.83
C ALA A 47 -0.52 9.15 7.46
N CYS A 48 -0.77 9.37 8.75
CA CYS A 48 -1.97 8.88 9.42
C CYS A 48 -3.23 9.59 8.89
N HIS A 49 -3.17 10.90 8.67
CA HIS A 49 -4.27 11.66 8.07
C HIS A 49 -4.60 11.13 6.67
N TYR A 50 -3.58 10.91 5.84
CA TYR A 50 -3.76 10.39 4.48
C TYR A 50 -4.38 9.00 4.50
N LEU A 51 -3.91 8.12 5.40
CA LEU A 51 -4.43 6.76 5.54
C LEU A 51 -5.89 6.74 5.93
N LEU A 52 -6.28 7.51 6.96
CA LEU A 52 -7.66 7.58 7.42
C LEU A 52 -8.59 8.16 6.36
N ALA A 53 -8.16 9.20 5.64
CA ALA A 53 -8.94 9.77 4.55
C ALA A 53 -9.10 8.77 3.37
N ALA A 54 -8.03 8.08 2.98
CA ALA A 54 -8.08 7.05 1.94
C ALA A 54 -8.98 5.88 2.35
N ALA A 55 -8.89 5.45 3.62
CA ALA A 55 -9.74 4.38 4.14
C ALA A 55 -11.23 4.75 4.13
N ARG A 56 -11.58 5.97 4.55
CA ARG A 56 -12.98 6.46 4.45
C ARG A 56 -13.50 6.43 3.03
N ARG A 57 -12.68 6.88 2.07
CA ARG A 57 -13.03 6.83 0.64
C ARG A 57 -13.23 5.38 0.18
N ALA A 58 -12.29 4.47 0.50
CA ALA A 58 -12.39 3.07 0.13
C ALA A 58 -13.62 2.38 0.73
N VAL A 59 -13.91 2.64 2.01
CA VAL A 59 -15.09 2.08 2.70
C VAL A 59 -16.39 2.63 2.11
N ALA A 60 -16.44 3.93 1.80
CA ALA A 60 -17.61 4.53 1.15
C ALA A 60 -17.82 3.97 -0.26
N ASP A 61 -16.74 3.81 -1.03
CA ASP A 61 -16.75 3.21 -2.36
C ASP A 61 -17.22 1.74 -2.34
N ALA A 62 -16.81 0.97 -1.34
CA ALA A 62 -17.29 -0.40 -1.11
C ALA A 62 -18.76 -0.48 -0.65
N GLY A 63 -19.44 0.64 -0.42
CA GLY A 63 -20.80 0.66 0.13
C GLY A 63 -20.87 0.33 1.63
N GLY A 64 -19.79 0.57 2.37
CA GLY A 64 -19.67 0.29 3.80
C GLY A 64 -19.13 -1.11 4.14
N PRO A 65 -18.87 -1.39 5.43
CA PRO A 65 -18.44 -2.70 5.88
C PRO A 65 -19.59 -3.72 5.77
N PRO A 66 -19.28 -5.01 5.52
CA PRO A 66 -20.29 -6.06 5.53
C PRO A 66 -20.83 -6.30 6.94
N ASN A 67 -22.00 -6.96 7.01
CA ASN A 67 -22.55 -7.41 8.29
C ASN A 67 -21.76 -8.64 8.80
N CYS A 68 -20.54 -8.40 9.28
CA CYS A 68 -19.72 -9.39 9.97
C CYS A 68 -19.22 -8.82 11.31
N ALA A 69 -18.90 -9.70 12.25
CA ALA A 69 -18.38 -9.30 13.55
C ALA A 69 -17.09 -8.47 13.40
N SER A 70 -16.89 -7.47 14.25
CA SER A 70 -15.67 -6.66 14.28
C SER A 70 -14.41 -7.50 14.50
N SER A 71 -14.55 -8.63 15.21
CA SER A 71 -13.50 -9.65 15.42
C SER A 71 -13.08 -10.41 14.14
N LEU A 72 -13.72 -10.17 13.00
CA LEU A 72 -13.36 -10.67 11.67
C LEU A 72 -12.98 -9.53 10.71
N ARG A 73 -12.79 -8.30 11.23
CA ARG A 73 -12.34 -7.14 10.47
C ARG A 73 -10.89 -6.82 10.83
N SER A 74 -10.05 -6.59 9.84
CA SER A 74 -8.60 -6.45 10.00
C SER A 74 -8.02 -5.35 9.12
N ALA A 75 -6.76 -5.00 9.36
CA ALA A 75 -5.99 -4.15 8.47
C ALA A 75 -4.56 -4.67 8.27
N ALA A 76 -4.01 -4.37 7.08
CA ALA A 76 -2.60 -4.54 6.75
C ALA A 76 -2.11 -3.29 6.02
N VAL A 77 -1.09 -2.63 6.55
CA VAL A 77 -0.61 -1.33 6.06
C VAL A 77 0.89 -1.36 5.84
N GLY A 78 1.33 -0.95 4.64
CA GLY A 78 2.73 -0.69 4.33
C GLY A 78 3.08 0.79 4.55
N THR A 79 4.24 1.06 5.16
CA THR A 79 4.78 2.42 5.28
C THR A 79 6.26 2.39 5.63
N ASN A 80 7.01 3.36 5.12
CA ASN A 80 8.43 3.53 5.46
C ASN A 80 8.70 4.89 6.15
N SER A 81 7.90 5.92 5.86
CA SER A 81 8.14 7.30 6.30
C SER A 81 7.07 7.87 7.23
N ALA A 82 6.09 7.06 7.68
CA ALA A 82 4.96 7.58 8.44
C ALA A 82 5.33 8.38 9.70
N GLY A 83 6.46 8.07 10.32
CA GLY A 83 6.97 8.74 11.53
C GLY A 83 8.19 9.64 11.29
N SER A 84 8.73 9.74 10.07
CA SER A 84 10.03 10.35 9.78
C SER A 84 10.17 11.76 10.39
N VAL A 85 9.32 12.70 10.03
CA VAL A 85 9.39 14.08 10.53
C VAL A 85 9.29 14.15 12.05
N TRP A 86 8.43 13.35 12.68
CA TRP A 86 8.30 13.30 14.13
C TRP A 86 9.54 12.74 14.82
N HIS A 87 10.14 11.68 14.27
CA HIS A 87 11.38 11.12 14.82
C HIS A 87 12.53 12.13 14.72
N SER A 88 12.69 12.78 13.58
CA SER A 88 13.72 13.82 13.39
C SER A 88 13.52 15.01 14.34
N GLU A 89 12.27 15.44 14.59
CA GLU A 89 11.97 16.50 15.56
C GLU A 89 12.29 16.07 17.00
N MET A 90 11.95 14.83 17.38
CA MET A 90 12.30 14.28 18.68
C MET A 90 13.82 14.21 18.88
N ASP A 91 14.55 13.72 17.88
CA ASP A 91 16.02 13.62 17.92
C ASP A 91 16.67 14.99 18.06
N ARG A 92 16.21 16.00 17.31
CA ARG A 92 16.69 17.39 17.46
C ARG A 92 16.40 17.93 18.86
N THR A 93 15.24 17.64 19.43
CA THR A 93 14.88 18.06 20.79
C THR A 93 15.78 17.40 21.81
N ILE A 94 16.00 16.08 21.73
CA ILE A 94 16.86 15.33 22.65
C ILE A 94 18.30 15.85 22.61
N VAL A 95 18.84 16.01 21.41
CA VAL A 95 20.23 16.44 21.22
C VAL A 95 20.43 17.91 21.61
N GLY A 96 19.47 18.77 21.28
CA GLY A 96 19.60 20.22 21.49
C GLY A 96 19.21 20.70 22.92
N ALA A 97 18.16 20.12 23.49
CA ALA A 97 17.59 20.62 24.76
C ALA A 97 17.49 19.54 25.86
N GLY A 98 17.65 18.27 25.50
CA GLY A 98 17.58 17.14 26.42
C GLY A 98 16.20 16.44 26.39
N ALA A 99 16.19 15.17 26.79
CA ALA A 99 15.00 14.32 26.75
C ALA A 99 13.84 14.81 27.66
N HIS A 100 14.11 15.63 28.65
CA HIS A 100 13.08 16.20 29.54
C HIS A 100 12.18 17.25 28.85
N GLU A 101 12.61 17.78 27.72
CA GLU A 101 11.82 18.71 26.90
C GLU A 101 10.86 17.99 25.92
N LEU A 102 10.95 16.66 25.81
CA LEU A 102 10.00 15.92 24.99
C LEU A 102 8.60 16.00 25.57
N SER A 103 7.64 16.34 24.71
CA SER A 103 6.23 16.25 25.09
C SER A 103 5.84 14.77 25.33
N PRO A 104 5.14 14.44 26.45
CA PRO A 104 4.62 13.09 26.65
C PRO A 104 3.72 12.59 25.50
N MET A 105 3.11 13.51 24.74
CA MET A 105 2.29 13.17 23.59
C MET A 105 3.10 12.58 22.42
N THR A 106 4.40 12.90 22.30
CA THR A 106 5.25 12.34 21.25
C THR A 106 5.54 10.86 21.45
N ALA A 107 5.49 10.36 22.68
CA ALA A 107 5.72 8.95 22.97
C ALA A 107 4.74 8.01 22.25
N THR A 108 3.51 8.46 22.02
CA THR A 108 2.50 7.68 21.28
C THR A 108 2.85 7.50 19.81
N PHE A 109 3.64 8.40 19.22
CA PHE A 109 4.02 8.40 17.80
C PHE A 109 5.37 7.75 17.52
N PHE A 110 6.01 7.22 18.54
CA PHE A 110 7.29 6.52 18.39
C PHE A 110 7.16 5.20 17.63
N SER A 111 6.02 4.53 17.75
CA SER A 111 5.79 3.25 17.06
C SER A 111 5.13 3.46 15.69
N ILE A 112 5.75 2.94 14.65
CA ILE A 112 5.18 2.94 13.28
C ILE A 112 3.83 2.21 13.20
N ASN A 113 3.56 1.28 14.12
CA ASN A 113 2.29 0.55 14.22
C ASN A 113 1.09 1.44 14.58
N LEU A 114 1.36 2.65 15.11
CA LEU A 114 0.30 3.60 15.45
C LEU A 114 -0.64 3.87 14.28
N VAL A 115 -0.09 3.96 13.06
CA VAL A 115 -0.85 4.30 11.86
C VAL A 115 -1.92 3.24 11.58
N ALA A 116 -1.55 1.96 11.61
CA ALA A 116 -2.50 0.85 11.49
C ALA A 116 -3.43 0.75 12.71
N GLY A 117 -2.95 1.10 13.91
CA GLY A 117 -3.75 1.14 15.14
C GLY A 117 -4.86 2.19 15.07
N GLN A 118 -4.58 3.40 14.56
CA GLN A 118 -5.61 4.43 14.39
C GLN A 118 -6.66 4.03 13.34
N LEU A 119 -6.25 3.37 12.26
CA LEU A 119 -7.16 2.80 11.28
C LEU A 119 -8.09 1.77 11.93
N ALA A 120 -7.54 0.91 12.81
CA ALA A 120 -8.32 -0.09 13.54
C ALA A 120 -9.35 0.54 14.49
N ILE A 121 -8.97 1.59 15.20
CA ILE A 121 -9.89 2.31 16.10
C ILE A 121 -11.03 2.95 15.30
N GLU A 122 -10.72 3.63 14.18
CA GLU A 122 -11.71 4.36 13.40
C GLU A 122 -12.73 3.44 12.71
N HIS A 123 -12.30 2.25 12.28
CA HIS A 123 -13.14 1.30 11.54
C HIS A 123 -13.54 0.07 12.34
N GLU A 124 -13.32 0.06 13.67
CA GLU A 124 -13.67 -1.05 14.55
C GLU A 124 -13.09 -2.40 14.10
N LEU A 125 -11.80 -2.41 13.75
CA LEU A 125 -11.09 -3.61 13.31
C LEU A 125 -10.48 -4.31 14.52
N THR A 126 -11.12 -5.34 15.02
CA THR A 126 -10.71 -5.98 16.29
C THR A 126 -10.08 -7.37 16.12
N ALA A 127 -9.93 -7.86 14.88
CA ALA A 127 -9.27 -9.15 14.64
C ALA A 127 -7.74 -9.00 14.80
N PHE A 128 -7.09 -8.31 13.90
CA PHE A 128 -5.65 -8.01 13.96
C PHE A 128 -5.29 -6.83 13.06
N THR A 129 -4.14 -6.22 13.33
CA THR A 129 -3.50 -5.24 12.44
C THR A 129 -2.06 -5.63 12.18
N LEU A 130 -1.59 -5.40 10.95
CA LEU A 130 -0.22 -5.64 10.53
C LEU A 130 0.37 -4.37 9.94
N THR A 131 1.64 -4.10 10.23
CA THR A 131 2.40 -3.02 9.60
C THR A 131 3.65 -3.60 8.95
N PHE A 132 3.89 -3.23 7.70
CA PHE A 132 5.03 -3.63 6.88
C PHE A 132 5.93 -2.44 6.61
N THR A 133 7.24 -2.67 6.62
CA THR A 133 8.24 -1.60 6.47
C THR A 133 9.35 -1.94 5.46
N SER A 134 9.12 -2.95 4.62
CA SER A 134 10.08 -3.33 3.57
C SER A 134 10.20 -2.19 2.55
N PRO A 135 11.41 -1.68 2.26
CA PRO A 135 11.58 -0.58 1.32
C PRO A 135 10.90 -0.86 -0.02
N HIS A 136 10.18 0.09 -0.56
CA HIS A 136 9.43 0.09 -1.82
C HIS A 136 8.30 -0.95 -1.95
N VAL A 137 8.37 -2.09 -1.25
CA VAL A 137 7.41 -3.20 -1.45
C VAL A 137 6.41 -3.39 -0.31
N ALA A 138 6.54 -2.66 0.81
CA ALA A 138 5.70 -2.84 1.99
C ALA A 138 4.19 -2.79 1.70
N GLY A 139 3.73 -1.92 0.80
CA GLY A 139 2.32 -1.82 0.43
C GLY A 139 1.79 -3.07 -0.27
N VAL A 140 2.54 -3.60 -1.25
CA VAL A 140 2.15 -4.82 -1.97
C VAL A 140 2.40 -6.09 -1.15
N GLU A 141 3.32 -6.08 -0.18
CA GLU A 141 3.43 -7.14 0.83
C GLU A 141 2.23 -7.14 1.78
N ALA A 142 1.76 -5.95 2.19
CA ALA A 142 0.53 -5.82 2.96
C ALA A 142 -0.67 -6.40 2.19
N LEU A 143 -0.75 -6.14 0.87
CA LEU A 143 -1.77 -6.71 0.01
C LEU A 143 -1.67 -8.24 -0.07
N HIS A 144 -0.46 -8.78 -0.24
CA HIS A 144 -0.20 -10.21 -0.28
C HIS A 144 -0.66 -10.92 1.00
N VAL A 145 -0.15 -10.47 2.15
CA VAL A 145 -0.49 -11.07 3.45
C VAL A 145 -1.95 -10.83 3.82
N GLY A 146 -2.50 -9.67 3.46
CA GLY A 146 -3.91 -9.36 3.65
C GLY A 146 -4.81 -10.35 2.93
N ALA A 147 -4.56 -10.59 1.63
CA ALA A 147 -5.34 -11.56 0.84
C ALA A 147 -5.24 -12.98 1.39
N LEU A 148 -4.04 -13.43 1.79
CA LEU A 148 -3.84 -14.74 2.43
C LEU A 148 -4.51 -14.87 3.80
N SER A 149 -4.81 -13.76 4.46
CA SER A 149 -5.45 -13.75 5.79
C SER A 149 -6.97 -13.84 5.73
N LEU A 150 -7.57 -13.73 4.54
CA LEU A 150 -9.02 -13.84 4.36
C LEU A 150 -9.46 -15.30 4.43
N THR A 151 -9.65 -15.77 5.65
CA THR A 151 -10.21 -17.10 5.94
C THR A 151 -11.39 -16.95 6.93
N PRO A 152 -12.32 -17.92 6.96
CA PRO A 152 -13.52 -17.84 7.81
C PRO A 152 -13.24 -17.55 9.29
N GLU A 153 -12.13 -18.06 9.81
CA GLU A 153 -11.77 -17.95 11.23
C GLU A 153 -10.87 -16.75 11.56
N ARG A 154 -10.23 -16.14 10.56
CA ARG A 154 -9.20 -15.13 10.79
C ARG A 154 -9.65 -13.72 10.42
N ALA A 155 -10.10 -13.54 9.19
CA ALA A 155 -10.65 -12.27 8.71
C ALA A 155 -11.60 -12.49 7.55
N ARG A 156 -12.65 -11.68 7.48
CA ARG A 156 -13.61 -11.69 6.37
C ARG A 156 -13.72 -10.34 5.67
N TRP A 157 -13.09 -9.33 6.20
CA TRP A 157 -13.06 -8.00 5.64
C TRP A 157 -11.78 -7.30 6.07
N MET A 158 -11.06 -6.72 5.11
CA MET A 158 -9.79 -6.11 5.39
C MET A 158 -9.63 -4.77 4.69
N LEU A 159 -9.03 -3.82 5.40
CA LEU A 159 -8.44 -2.62 4.83
C LEU A 159 -6.96 -2.89 4.59
N VAL A 160 -6.57 -2.86 3.32
CA VAL A 160 -5.19 -3.11 2.91
C VAL A 160 -4.66 -1.90 2.18
N GLY A 161 -3.50 -1.38 2.57
CA GLY A 161 -3.03 -0.18 1.92
C GLY A 161 -1.57 0.16 2.15
N ALA A 162 -1.17 1.28 1.58
CA ALA A 162 0.10 1.95 1.84
C ALA A 162 -0.14 3.41 2.18
N THR A 163 0.70 3.96 3.04
CA THR A 163 0.68 5.37 3.38
C THR A 163 2.09 5.88 3.61
N GLU A 164 2.39 7.07 3.10
CA GLU A 164 3.67 7.73 3.30
C GLU A 164 3.45 9.19 3.68
N GLY A 165 4.28 9.68 4.56
CA GLY A 165 4.33 11.08 4.95
C GLY A 165 5.57 11.80 4.41
N PRO A 166 5.68 13.11 4.61
CA PRO A 166 6.90 13.82 4.27
C PRO A 166 8.10 13.23 5.01
N VAL A 167 9.22 13.16 4.32
CA VAL A 167 10.52 12.82 4.88
C VAL A 167 11.20 14.14 5.25
N ASP A 168 11.89 14.17 6.38
CA ASP A 168 12.62 15.34 6.82
C ASP A 168 13.68 15.75 5.78
N GLU A 169 13.85 17.06 5.55
CA GLU A 169 14.73 17.59 4.50
C GLU A 169 16.19 17.15 4.67
N ASP A 170 16.62 16.89 5.88
CA ASP A 170 17.98 16.45 6.20
C ASP A 170 18.16 14.93 6.06
N GLU A 171 17.10 14.16 5.81
CA GLU A 171 17.18 12.71 5.68
C GLU A 171 17.54 12.25 4.25
N PRO A 172 18.29 11.15 4.12
CA PRO A 172 18.54 10.54 2.83
C PRO A 172 17.23 10.17 2.11
N GLY A 173 17.04 10.64 0.88
CA GLY A 173 15.85 10.35 0.09
C GLY A 173 14.75 11.41 0.16
N ALA A 174 14.91 12.49 0.94
CA ALA A 174 13.94 13.59 1.05
C ALA A 174 13.50 14.14 -0.31
N ALA A 175 14.44 14.31 -1.25
CA ALA A 175 14.16 14.80 -2.61
C ALA A 175 13.25 13.85 -3.44
N ARG A 176 13.07 12.61 -2.99
CA ARG A 176 12.19 11.60 -3.60
C ARG A 176 11.07 11.18 -2.67
N SER A 177 10.75 12.00 -1.67
CA SER A 177 9.67 11.75 -0.72
C SER A 177 8.36 11.48 -1.44
N GLU A 178 7.59 10.54 -0.90
CA GLU A 178 6.22 10.27 -1.30
C GLU A 178 5.28 10.78 -0.23
N GLU A 179 4.15 11.31 -0.64
CA GLU A 179 3.09 11.72 0.27
C GLU A 179 1.75 11.21 -0.22
N GLY A 180 0.96 10.68 0.69
CA GLY A 180 -0.39 10.21 0.38
C GLY A 180 -0.67 8.81 0.89
N SER A 181 -1.77 8.24 0.42
CA SER A 181 -2.20 6.90 0.78
C SER A 181 -3.06 6.27 -0.31
N VAL A 182 -2.95 4.94 -0.42
CA VAL A 182 -3.87 4.08 -1.17
C VAL A 182 -4.40 3.03 -0.22
N VAL A 183 -5.72 2.87 -0.16
CA VAL A 183 -6.39 1.82 0.62
C VAL A 183 -7.35 1.06 -0.28
N LEU A 184 -7.31 -0.26 -0.18
CA LEU A 184 -8.21 -1.20 -0.83
C LEU A 184 -9.07 -1.87 0.24
N VAL A 185 -10.35 -2.02 -0.02
CA VAL A 185 -11.23 -2.93 0.72
C VAL A 185 -11.15 -4.29 0.04
N VAL A 186 -10.74 -5.31 0.80
CA VAL A 186 -10.61 -6.68 0.29
C VAL A 186 -11.48 -7.62 1.12
N GLU A 187 -12.28 -8.42 0.44
CA GLU A 187 -13.21 -9.37 1.04
C GLU A 187 -13.45 -10.58 0.13
N PRO A 188 -13.93 -11.73 0.64
CA PRO A 188 -14.32 -12.85 -0.20
C PRO A 188 -15.44 -12.49 -1.17
N ALA A 189 -15.36 -12.96 -2.41
CA ALA A 189 -16.36 -12.68 -3.46
C ALA A 189 -17.78 -13.07 -3.05
N GLY A 190 -17.94 -14.19 -2.34
CA GLY A 190 -19.24 -14.63 -1.82
C GLY A 190 -19.84 -13.66 -0.79
N LEU A 191 -19.00 -13.04 0.05
CA LEU A 191 -19.46 -12.04 1.01
C LEU A 191 -19.87 -10.75 0.31
N ALA A 192 -19.08 -10.28 -0.66
CA ALA A 192 -19.39 -9.12 -1.49
C ALA A 192 -20.71 -9.33 -2.25
N ALA A 193 -20.87 -10.48 -2.90
CA ALA A 193 -22.09 -10.84 -3.62
C ALA A 193 -23.32 -10.88 -2.71
N ALA A 194 -23.21 -11.46 -1.50
CA ALA A 194 -24.31 -11.57 -0.55
C ALA A 194 -24.86 -10.21 -0.08
N ARG A 195 -24.05 -9.15 -0.11
CA ARG A 195 -24.46 -7.78 0.21
C ARG A 195 -24.72 -6.90 -1.01
N GLY A 196 -24.65 -7.45 -2.22
CA GLY A 196 -24.86 -6.73 -3.46
C GLY A 196 -23.75 -5.72 -3.81
N ALA A 197 -22.56 -5.88 -3.23
CA ALA A 197 -21.42 -5.01 -3.58
C ALA A 197 -20.85 -5.38 -4.94
N GLY A 198 -20.52 -4.37 -5.73
CA GLY A 198 -19.66 -4.53 -6.89
C GLY A 198 -18.21 -4.76 -6.47
N TRP A 199 -17.36 -5.16 -7.42
CA TRP A 199 -15.91 -5.23 -7.21
C TRP A 199 -15.16 -4.81 -8.46
N TYR A 200 -13.97 -4.27 -8.24
CA TYR A 200 -13.04 -3.86 -9.29
C TYR A 200 -12.32 -5.04 -9.95
N GLY A 201 -12.09 -6.10 -9.18
CA GLY A 201 -11.36 -7.28 -9.63
C GLY A 201 -10.64 -7.98 -8.48
N ARG A 202 -9.60 -8.73 -8.83
CA ARG A 202 -8.78 -9.49 -7.91
C ARG A 202 -7.31 -9.11 -8.05
N CYS A 203 -6.58 -9.10 -6.93
CA CYS A 203 -5.13 -9.01 -6.90
C CYS A 203 -4.55 -10.28 -6.27
N ALA A 204 -3.58 -10.90 -6.94
CA ALA A 204 -2.82 -12.02 -6.42
C ALA A 204 -1.33 -11.66 -6.42
N SER A 205 -0.73 -11.61 -5.26
CA SER A 205 0.69 -11.25 -5.11
C SER A 205 1.52 -12.47 -4.71
N VAL A 206 2.74 -12.53 -5.22
CA VAL A 206 3.77 -13.48 -4.83
C VAL A 206 5.06 -12.71 -4.56
N SER A 207 5.83 -13.15 -3.59
CA SER A 207 7.07 -12.50 -3.19
C SER A 207 8.27 -13.42 -3.36
N GLY A 208 9.43 -12.82 -3.60
CA GLY A 208 10.72 -13.50 -3.68
C GLY A 208 11.84 -12.61 -3.21
N PHE A 209 13.03 -13.18 -3.12
CA PHE A 209 14.22 -12.48 -2.67
C PHE A 209 15.38 -12.71 -3.63
N LEU A 210 16.01 -11.64 -4.08
CA LEU A 210 17.22 -11.61 -4.89
C LEU A 210 18.34 -10.93 -4.10
N PRO A 211 19.34 -11.67 -3.59
CA PRO A 211 20.42 -11.07 -2.82
C PRO A 211 21.10 -9.93 -3.60
N PRO A 212 21.26 -8.74 -3.02
CA PRO A 212 21.79 -7.57 -3.74
C PRO A 212 23.19 -7.75 -4.28
N ASP A 213 24.04 -8.52 -3.60
CA ASP A 213 25.42 -8.84 -4.02
C ASP A 213 25.46 -9.85 -5.18
N GLU A 214 24.41 -10.63 -5.36
CA GLU A 214 24.26 -11.62 -6.42
C GLU A 214 23.32 -11.17 -7.57
N ALA A 215 22.75 -9.96 -7.47
CA ALA A 215 21.76 -9.50 -8.42
C ALA A 215 22.39 -9.22 -9.80
N ASP A 216 21.96 -10.01 -10.78
CA ASP A 216 22.20 -9.86 -12.20
C ASP A 216 20.91 -10.14 -12.99
N SER A 217 20.93 -9.93 -14.31
CA SER A 217 19.73 -10.08 -15.16
C SER A 217 19.24 -11.53 -15.25
N ASP A 218 20.13 -12.50 -15.23
CA ASP A 218 19.79 -13.91 -15.42
C ASP A 218 19.09 -14.44 -14.17
N ARG A 219 19.66 -14.20 -12.99
CA ARG A 219 19.05 -14.54 -11.71
C ARG A 219 17.73 -13.82 -11.48
N ALA A 220 17.65 -12.53 -11.85
CA ALA A 220 16.41 -11.79 -11.82
C ALA A 220 15.37 -12.43 -12.76
N GLY A 221 15.75 -12.82 -13.98
CA GLY A 221 14.87 -13.48 -14.94
C GLY A 221 14.36 -14.84 -14.45
N GLU A 222 15.25 -15.67 -13.87
CA GLU A 222 14.86 -16.93 -13.26
C GLU A 222 13.86 -16.75 -12.11
N LEU A 223 14.12 -15.77 -11.22
CA LEU A 223 13.25 -15.48 -10.09
C LEU A 223 11.88 -14.97 -10.58
N LEU A 224 11.85 -14.00 -11.49
CA LEU A 224 10.63 -13.47 -12.08
C LEU A 224 9.83 -14.56 -12.79
N GLY A 225 10.49 -15.47 -13.52
CA GLY A 225 9.86 -16.63 -14.11
C GLY A 225 9.20 -17.56 -13.09
N ARG A 226 9.84 -17.78 -11.93
CA ARG A 226 9.25 -18.53 -10.80
C ARG A 226 8.07 -17.79 -10.15
N LEU A 227 8.13 -16.46 -10.11
CA LEU A 227 7.05 -15.61 -9.60
C LEU A 227 5.91 -15.38 -10.63
N GLY A 228 5.93 -16.06 -11.76
CA GLY A 228 4.84 -16.06 -12.72
C GLY A 228 4.93 -15.01 -13.84
N VAL A 229 6.03 -14.27 -13.95
CA VAL A 229 6.27 -13.35 -15.08
C VAL A 229 6.83 -14.13 -16.26
N ARG A 230 5.96 -14.82 -17.01
CA ARG A 230 6.37 -15.71 -18.12
C ARG A 230 5.72 -15.35 -19.45
N ASP A 231 4.61 -14.64 -19.42
CA ASP A 231 3.81 -14.38 -20.61
C ASP A 231 4.08 -12.95 -21.11
N ALA A 232 4.77 -12.84 -22.22
CA ALA A 232 5.06 -11.56 -22.87
C ALA A 232 3.79 -10.83 -23.37
N ALA A 233 2.63 -11.52 -23.42
CA ALA A 233 1.37 -10.91 -23.83
C ALA A 233 0.67 -10.14 -22.70
N VAL A 234 1.07 -10.36 -21.42
CA VAL A 234 0.49 -9.65 -20.28
C VAL A 234 1.27 -8.36 -20.03
N PRO A 235 0.63 -7.19 -20.07
CA PRO A 235 1.30 -5.92 -19.75
C PRO A 235 1.92 -5.93 -18.36
N VAL A 236 3.19 -5.50 -18.27
CA VAL A 236 3.96 -5.44 -17.02
C VAL A 236 4.34 -4.00 -16.72
N GLY A 237 3.89 -3.48 -15.59
CA GLY A 237 4.41 -2.25 -14.99
C GLY A 237 5.48 -2.58 -13.96
N VAL A 238 6.56 -1.80 -13.92
CA VAL A 238 7.70 -2.03 -13.04
C VAL A 238 7.97 -0.81 -12.18
N VAL A 239 8.04 -1.01 -10.86
CA VAL A 239 8.43 0.03 -9.91
C VAL A 239 9.75 -0.36 -9.26
N VAL A 240 10.83 0.30 -9.64
CA VAL A 240 12.20 0.00 -9.19
C VAL A 240 13.02 1.27 -9.04
N ASP A 241 14.02 1.20 -8.18
CA ASP A 241 15.07 2.21 -8.05
C ASP A 241 16.27 1.92 -8.97
N ASP A 242 17.32 2.76 -8.87
CA ASP A 242 18.59 2.56 -9.60
C ASP A 242 19.59 1.68 -8.83
N SER A 243 19.14 0.87 -7.88
CA SER A 243 19.96 -0.11 -7.19
C SER A 243 20.44 -1.23 -8.14
N ARG A 244 21.36 -2.06 -7.66
CA ARG A 244 21.79 -3.24 -8.42
C ARG A 244 20.61 -4.19 -8.69
N VAL A 245 19.73 -4.41 -7.69
CA VAL A 245 18.52 -5.23 -7.82
C VAL A 245 17.56 -4.61 -8.84
N GLY A 246 17.25 -3.33 -8.72
CA GLY A 246 16.34 -2.63 -9.64
C GLY A 246 16.83 -2.68 -11.09
N ARG A 247 18.15 -2.48 -11.31
CA ARG A 247 18.73 -2.60 -12.67
C ARG A 247 18.69 -4.04 -13.20
N ALA A 248 18.91 -5.06 -12.35
CA ALA A 248 18.83 -6.46 -12.75
C ALA A 248 17.39 -6.82 -13.19
N VAL A 249 16.39 -6.46 -12.39
CA VAL A 249 14.96 -6.66 -12.71
C VAL A 249 14.58 -5.96 -14.03
N ARG A 250 14.96 -4.70 -14.20
CA ARG A 250 14.65 -3.94 -15.41
C ARG A 250 15.29 -4.57 -16.67
N ARG A 251 16.54 -5.06 -16.58
CA ARG A 251 17.19 -5.74 -17.70
C ARG A 251 16.54 -7.08 -18.03
N ALA A 252 16.15 -7.85 -17.01
CA ALA A 252 15.50 -9.14 -17.18
C ALA A 252 14.11 -9.03 -17.86
N LEU A 253 13.39 -7.93 -17.62
CA LEU A 253 12.08 -7.67 -18.22
C LEU A 253 12.15 -7.05 -19.62
N GLY A 254 13.31 -6.52 -20.02
CA GLY A 254 13.54 -5.94 -21.32
C GLY A 254 13.13 -4.47 -21.49
N PRO A 255 13.52 -3.86 -22.62
CA PRO A 255 13.39 -2.42 -22.82
C PRO A 255 11.97 -1.91 -23.07
N GLU A 256 11.06 -2.78 -23.52
CA GLU A 256 9.67 -2.43 -23.81
C GLU A 256 8.79 -2.34 -22.53
N THR A 257 9.34 -2.71 -21.38
CA THR A 257 8.59 -2.69 -20.12
C THR A 257 8.45 -1.27 -19.59
N ALA A 258 7.22 -0.87 -19.26
CA ALA A 258 6.95 0.42 -18.64
C ALA A 258 7.57 0.48 -17.23
N VAL A 259 8.53 1.37 -17.05
CA VAL A 259 9.26 1.54 -15.78
C VAL A 259 8.84 2.83 -15.10
N VAL A 260 8.42 2.73 -13.85
CA VAL A 260 8.22 3.86 -12.95
C VAL A 260 9.36 3.87 -11.94
N ALA A 261 10.02 5.01 -11.79
CA ALA A 261 11.07 5.16 -10.79
C ALA A 261 10.48 5.09 -9.38
N ALA A 262 10.98 4.15 -8.58
CA ALA A 262 10.61 4.07 -7.18
C ALA A 262 11.08 5.34 -6.44
N ARG A 263 10.22 5.83 -5.56
CA ARG A 263 10.53 6.93 -4.67
C ARG A 263 11.08 6.40 -3.33
N SER A 264 11.12 7.22 -2.30
CA SER A 264 11.67 6.81 -0.99
C SER A 264 10.76 5.85 -0.20
N GLY A 265 9.46 5.83 -0.52
CA GLY A 265 8.46 5.04 0.19
C GLY A 265 7.99 3.79 -0.55
N CYS A 266 6.82 3.29 -0.17
CA CYS A 266 6.19 2.09 -0.74
C CYS A 266 4.83 2.37 -1.39
N LEU A 267 4.51 3.64 -1.64
CA LEU A 267 3.18 4.05 -2.13
C LEU A 267 3.00 3.77 -3.63
N GLU A 268 4.04 4.01 -4.42
CA GLU A 268 3.96 3.91 -5.89
C GLU A 268 3.46 2.55 -6.39
N PRO A 269 3.93 1.37 -5.90
CA PRO A 269 3.40 0.09 -6.31
C PRO A 269 1.90 -0.06 -6.07
N MET A 270 1.39 0.45 -4.93
CA MET A 270 -0.04 0.42 -4.63
C MET A 270 -0.85 1.37 -5.51
N VAL A 271 -0.28 2.50 -5.92
CA VAL A 271 -0.89 3.40 -6.91
C VAL A 271 -1.03 2.69 -8.26
N GLN A 272 0.00 1.94 -8.69
CA GLN A 272 -0.06 1.16 -9.94
C GLN A 272 -1.11 0.03 -9.84
N VAL A 273 -1.22 -0.65 -8.70
CA VAL A 273 -2.26 -1.67 -8.46
C VAL A 273 -3.65 -1.05 -8.53
N ALA A 274 -3.89 0.08 -7.85
CA ALA A 274 -5.18 0.76 -7.87
C ALA A 274 -5.55 1.23 -9.28
N ALA A 275 -4.62 1.84 -10.02
CA ALA A 275 -4.81 2.26 -11.40
C ALA A 275 -5.13 1.06 -12.32
N GLY A 276 -4.44 -0.06 -12.13
CA GLY A 276 -4.69 -1.29 -12.86
C GLY A 276 -6.11 -1.84 -12.66
N LEU A 277 -6.62 -1.76 -11.42
CA LEU A 277 -8.00 -2.16 -11.09
C LEU A 277 -9.04 -1.20 -11.66
N MET A 278 -8.78 0.11 -11.64
CA MET A 278 -9.75 1.12 -12.11
C MET A 278 -9.81 1.21 -13.63
N ASP A 279 -8.67 1.37 -14.28
CA ASP A 279 -8.58 1.77 -15.68
C ASP A 279 -7.65 0.88 -16.52
N GLY A 280 -7.01 -0.12 -15.90
CA GLY A 280 -6.04 -0.99 -16.58
C GLY A 280 -6.66 -1.98 -17.56
N PRO A 281 -5.83 -2.76 -18.26
CA PRO A 281 -6.28 -3.86 -19.10
C PRO A 281 -6.90 -4.99 -18.25
N PRO A 282 -7.63 -5.96 -18.88
CA PRO A 282 -8.29 -7.04 -18.15
C PRO A 282 -7.35 -7.83 -17.23
N VAL A 283 -6.10 -8.00 -17.66
CA VAL A 283 -5.03 -8.62 -16.86
C VAL A 283 -3.76 -7.81 -17.03
N SER A 284 -3.07 -7.51 -15.92
CA SER A 284 -1.76 -6.89 -15.91
C SER A 284 -0.92 -7.38 -14.73
N LEU A 285 0.38 -7.11 -14.78
CA LEU A 285 1.32 -7.38 -13.69
C LEU A 285 1.93 -6.07 -13.19
N CYS A 286 2.05 -5.94 -11.88
CA CYS A 286 2.89 -4.92 -11.23
C CYS A 286 4.06 -5.62 -10.56
N VAL A 287 5.27 -5.31 -10.98
CA VAL A 287 6.52 -5.81 -10.37
C VAL A 287 7.14 -4.69 -9.57
N ALA A 288 7.32 -4.90 -8.28
CA ALA A 288 8.03 -3.97 -7.41
C ALA A 288 9.28 -4.66 -6.85
N ALA A 289 10.41 -3.94 -6.83
CA ALA A 289 11.65 -4.44 -6.26
C ALA A 289 12.37 -3.37 -5.45
N SER A 290 13.03 -3.79 -4.37
CA SER A 290 13.78 -2.93 -3.48
C SER A 290 15.27 -3.16 -3.57
N SER A 291 16.06 -2.16 -3.20
CA SER A 291 17.51 -2.27 -3.05
C SER A 291 17.93 -3.34 -2.04
N ALA A 292 17.06 -3.66 -1.08
CA ALA A 292 17.29 -4.70 -0.08
C ALA A 292 17.14 -6.13 -0.62
N GLY A 293 16.63 -6.31 -1.86
CA GLY A 293 16.47 -7.62 -2.49
C GLY A 293 15.04 -8.15 -2.53
N ASN A 294 14.10 -7.52 -1.85
CA ASN A 294 12.69 -7.93 -1.89
C ASN A 294 12.08 -7.66 -3.27
N ILE A 295 11.41 -8.65 -3.84
CA ILE A 295 10.68 -8.53 -5.10
C ILE A 295 9.26 -9.05 -4.88
N VAL A 296 8.28 -8.28 -5.30
CA VAL A 296 6.86 -8.68 -5.28
C VAL A 296 6.29 -8.54 -6.68
N VAL A 297 5.61 -9.57 -7.13
CA VAL A 297 4.84 -9.56 -8.38
C VAL A 297 3.36 -9.64 -8.01
N THR A 298 2.60 -8.63 -8.40
CA THR A 298 1.15 -8.58 -8.21
C THR A 298 0.46 -8.72 -9.56
N ARG A 299 -0.30 -9.79 -9.72
CA ARG A 299 -1.21 -10.00 -10.85
C ARG A 299 -2.53 -9.30 -10.54
N ILE A 300 -2.96 -8.45 -11.44
CA ILE A 300 -4.19 -7.67 -11.36
C ILE A 300 -5.15 -8.23 -12.42
N GLU A 301 -6.31 -8.70 -11.97
CA GLU A 301 -7.39 -9.20 -12.83
C GLU A 301 -8.59 -8.28 -12.66
N ARG A 302 -8.78 -7.37 -13.61
CA ARG A 302 -9.85 -6.38 -13.58
C ARG A 302 -11.18 -6.98 -14.03
N THR A 303 -12.24 -6.68 -13.29
CA THR A 303 -13.61 -6.96 -13.75
C THR A 303 -14.04 -5.88 -14.76
N LEU A 304 -14.38 -6.29 -15.96
CA LEU A 304 -14.91 -5.37 -16.95
C LEU A 304 -16.39 -5.07 -16.64
N PRO A 305 -16.85 -3.82 -16.81
CA PRO A 305 -18.27 -3.52 -16.69
C PRO A 305 -19.06 -4.38 -17.69
N VAL A 306 -20.18 -4.93 -17.22
CA VAL A 306 -21.11 -5.63 -18.10
C VAL A 306 -21.71 -4.58 -19.03
N SER A 307 -21.42 -4.70 -20.33
CA SER A 307 -21.95 -3.83 -21.39
C SER A 307 -23.45 -4.05 -21.59
#